data_6f6f696cb60a5affa0654b524294069f
#
_entry.id   6f6f696cb60a5affa0654b524294069f
#
_cell.length_a   1.000
_cell.length_b   1.000
_cell.length_c   1.000
_cell.angle_alpha   90.00
_cell.angle_beta   90.00
_cell.angle_gamma   90.00
#
_symmetry.space_group_name_H-M   'P 1'
#
loop_
_entity.id
_entity.type
_entity.pdbx_description
1 polymer ?
#
loop_
_entity_poly.entity_id
_entity_poly.type
_entity_poly.pdbx_seq_one_letter_code
_entity_poly.pdbx_strand_id
1 'polypeptide(L)'
;RAMKEMDDELEKWRNRPIGVVKVLFVDATYHKARVNGIVVPVATFIVAGILEDGHRAILSVDSDLSENEVHWRRVLSRLVERGMHGVKLIVSDSHDGLRAAREATLPGIPWQRCQMHLQQNAQAYVTKAGLKAEVASDIRSVFHAGSLEEAKRLLAAVVEKYSTCQAKLAAWMEDNIPDWFTVFSFPEVVRQFLRTKNMEENLNKQIKSRTRLIPAFPNVASLMRLVSAICVEISDDWETGHYKYMCAIKEL
;
A
#
# COMPACT_ATOMS: atom_id res chain seq x y z
N ARG A 1 28.00 1.27 21.24
CA ARG A 1 28.07 2.68 20.77
C ARG A 1 27.52 2.78 19.35
N ALA A 2 28.09 2.09 18.37
CA ALA A 2 27.65 2.17 16.96
C ALA A 2 26.16 1.84 16.73
N MET A 3 25.60 0.83 17.42
CA MET A 3 24.17 0.51 17.30
C MET A 3 23.26 1.63 17.82
N LYS A 4 23.66 2.33 18.88
CA LYS A 4 22.88 3.46 19.39
C LYS A 4 22.93 4.65 18.43
N GLU A 5 24.09 4.95 17.88
CA GLU A 5 24.25 6.00 16.86
C GLU A 5 23.37 5.73 15.63
N MET A 6 23.31 4.48 15.15
CA MET A 6 22.42 4.06 14.07
C MET A 6 20.92 4.18 14.45
N ASP A 7 20.56 3.78 15.67
CA ASP A 7 19.16 3.92 16.13
C ASP A 7 18.74 5.40 16.20
N ASP A 8 19.63 6.28 16.65
CA ASP A 8 19.38 7.73 16.72
C ASP A 8 19.23 8.34 15.31
N GLU A 9 20.02 7.91 14.30
CA GLU A 9 19.87 8.35 12.91
C GLU A 9 18.56 7.86 12.28
N LEU A 10 18.20 6.59 12.49
CA LEU A 10 16.93 6.04 12.01
C LEU A 10 15.74 6.73 12.66
N GLU A 11 15.83 7.08 13.94
CA GLU A 11 14.79 7.83 14.65
C GLU A 11 14.63 9.25 14.10
N LYS A 12 15.72 9.97 13.83
CA LYS A 12 15.69 11.26 13.16
C LYS A 12 15.01 11.17 11.79
N TRP A 13 15.37 10.16 10.99
CA TRP A 13 14.77 9.93 9.68
C TRP A 13 13.27 9.65 9.77
N ARG A 14 12.84 8.79 10.70
CA ARG A 14 11.42 8.49 10.91
C ARG A 14 10.60 9.71 11.35
N ASN A 15 11.20 10.67 12.03
CA ASN A 15 10.55 11.88 12.55
C ASN A 15 10.81 13.13 11.71
N ARG A 16 11.46 13.00 10.54
CA ARG A 16 11.75 14.15 9.68
C ARG A 16 10.49 14.87 9.21
N PRO A 17 10.50 16.20 8.99
CA PRO A 17 9.40 16.92 8.37
C PRO A 17 9.03 16.34 7.00
N ILE A 18 7.74 16.46 6.61
CA ILE A 18 7.24 15.84 5.38
C ILE A 18 6.93 16.93 4.33
N GLY A 19 5.98 17.82 4.58
CA GLY A 19 5.53 18.80 3.59
C GLY A 19 4.43 18.30 2.66
N VAL A 20 4.43 18.75 1.40
CA VAL A 20 3.36 18.45 0.43
C VAL A 20 3.49 17.04 -0.12
N VAL A 21 2.44 16.26 0.06
CA VAL A 21 2.28 14.91 -0.50
C VAL A 21 0.99 14.87 -1.31
N LYS A 22 1.06 14.41 -2.56
CA LYS A 22 -0.10 14.35 -3.46
C LYS A 22 -0.86 13.03 -3.36
N VAL A 23 -0.14 11.92 -3.23
CA VAL A 23 -0.74 10.58 -3.14
C VAL A 23 -0.10 9.82 -1.99
N LEU A 24 -0.91 9.19 -1.15
CA LEU A 24 -0.45 8.28 -0.10
C LEU A 24 -0.70 6.82 -0.51
N PHE A 25 0.29 5.99 -0.27
CA PHE A 25 0.21 4.54 -0.34
C PHE A 25 0.44 3.97 1.05
N VAL A 26 -0.53 3.21 1.54
CA VAL A 26 -0.56 2.74 2.93
C VAL A 26 -0.69 1.22 2.93
N ASP A 27 0.30 0.54 3.49
CA ASP A 27 0.35 -0.91 3.53
C ASP A 27 0.91 -1.44 4.86
N ALA A 28 0.54 -2.67 5.22
CA ALA A 28 1.09 -3.37 6.35
C ALA A 28 1.58 -4.77 5.94
N THR A 29 2.72 -5.15 6.48
CA THR A 29 3.26 -6.50 6.33
C THR A 29 3.53 -7.12 7.69
N TYR A 30 3.50 -8.46 7.77
CA TYR A 30 3.75 -9.17 9.01
C TYR A 30 5.13 -9.82 9.01
N HIS A 31 5.85 -9.62 10.10
CA HIS A 31 7.12 -10.27 10.39
C HIS A 31 7.02 -11.01 11.74
N LYS A 32 7.83 -12.05 11.92
CA LYS A 32 7.90 -12.73 13.20
C LYS A 32 8.99 -12.10 14.06
N ALA A 33 8.65 -11.74 15.30
CA ALA A 33 9.62 -11.23 16.27
C ALA A 33 9.35 -11.82 17.66
N ARG A 34 10.38 -11.87 18.50
CA ARG A 34 10.25 -12.31 19.87
C ARG A 34 9.79 -11.16 20.76
N VAL A 35 8.68 -11.39 21.45
CA VAL A 35 8.09 -10.46 22.42
C VAL A 35 7.84 -11.25 23.69
N ASN A 36 8.40 -10.78 24.81
CA ASN A 36 8.29 -11.45 26.12
C ASN A 36 8.66 -12.96 26.07
N GLY A 37 9.71 -13.30 25.32
CA GLY A 37 10.18 -14.68 25.17
C GLY A 37 9.45 -15.53 24.13
N ILE A 38 8.31 -15.09 23.58
CA ILE A 38 7.47 -15.82 22.62
C ILE A 38 7.61 -15.20 21.24
N VAL A 39 7.67 -16.03 20.20
CA VAL A 39 7.68 -15.59 18.80
C VAL A 39 6.23 -15.32 18.36
N VAL A 40 5.94 -14.07 18.01
CA VAL A 40 4.62 -13.63 17.57
C VAL A 40 4.70 -12.89 16.23
N PRO A 41 3.61 -12.84 15.45
CA PRO A 41 3.53 -11.94 14.30
C PRO A 41 3.49 -10.49 14.80
N VAL A 42 4.25 -9.63 14.13
CA VAL A 42 4.31 -8.17 14.36
C VAL A 42 3.95 -7.49 13.04
N ALA A 43 2.93 -6.65 13.06
CA ALA A 43 2.56 -5.81 11.93
C ALA A 43 3.61 -4.71 11.76
N THR A 44 4.08 -4.52 10.54
CA THR A 44 4.96 -3.41 10.15
C THR A 44 4.20 -2.52 9.18
N PHE A 45 3.95 -1.29 9.59
CA PHE A 45 3.21 -0.28 8.84
C PHE A 45 4.16 0.54 8.01
N ILE A 46 3.92 0.62 6.72
CA ILE A 46 4.74 1.40 5.80
C ILE A 46 3.84 2.37 5.06
N VAL A 47 4.21 3.64 5.07
CA VAL A 47 3.54 4.67 4.30
C VAL A 47 4.53 5.29 3.33
N ALA A 48 4.21 5.22 2.06
CA ALA A 48 4.95 5.88 1.00
C ALA A 48 4.07 6.97 0.35
N GLY A 49 4.68 7.91 -0.33
CA GLY A 49 3.94 8.98 -1.02
C GLY A 49 4.59 9.43 -2.30
N ILE A 50 3.78 10.09 -3.14
CA ILE A 50 4.26 10.90 -4.26
C ILE A 50 4.29 12.35 -3.79
N LEU A 51 5.46 12.95 -3.83
CA LEU A 51 5.72 14.33 -3.39
C LEU A 51 5.25 15.33 -4.45
N GLU A 52 5.21 16.61 -4.07
CA GLU A 52 4.79 17.71 -4.94
C GLU A 52 5.63 17.84 -6.23
N ASP A 53 6.89 17.47 -6.17
CA ASP A 53 7.81 17.50 -7.30
C ASP A 53 7.72 16.28 -8.23
N GLY A 54 6.90 15.27 -7.85
CA GLY A 54 6.70 14.02 -8.60
C GLY A 54 7.64 12.88 -8.22
N HIS A 55 8.55 13.07 -7.27
CA HIS A 55 9.35 12.00 -6.70
C HIS A 55 8.54 11.17 -5.70
N ARG A 56 9.05 10.00 -5.37
CA ARG A 56 8.50 9.14 -4.30
C ARG A 56 9.34 9.29 -3.04
N ALA A 57 8.70 9.11 -1.90
CA ALA A 57 9.40 8.98 -0.62
C ALA A 57 8.70 7.95 0.27
N ILE A 58 9.47 7.28 1.14
CA ILE A 58 8.90 6.53 2.24
C ILE A 58 8.75 7.48 3.42
N LEU A 59 7.51 7.72 3.83
CA LEU A 59 7.15 8.75 4.79
C LEU A 59 7.13 8.25 6.23
N SER A 60 6.78 6.96 6.43
CA SER A 60 6.69 6.35 7.76
C SER A 60 7.01 4.86 7.70
N VAL A 61 7.69 4.40 8.75
CA VAL A 61 7.85 2.99 9.11
C VAL A 61 7.55 2.89 10.60
N ASP A 62 6.55 2.07 10.98
CA ASP A 62 6.15 1.83 12.36
C ASP A 62 5.82 0.33 12.55
N SER A 63 5.65 -0.13 13.77
CA SER A 63 5.25 -1.50 14.05
C SER A 63 4.38 -1.60 15.28
N ASP A 64 3.53 -2.63 15.29
CA ASP A 64 2.75 -3.02 16.48
C ASP A 64 2.39 -4.51 16.43
N LEU A 65 1.82 -5.04 17.51
CA LEU A 65 1.46 -6.45 17.61
C LEU A 65 0.24 -6.82 16.75
N SER A 66 -0.55 -5.84 16.34
CA SER A 66 -1.74 -6.05 15.52
C SER A 66 -2.02 -4.86 14.60
N GLU A 67 -2.69 -5.15 13.51
CA GLU A 67 -3.22 -4.15 12.60
C GLU A 67 -4.65 -3.78 13.02
N ASN A 68 -4.80 -2.69 13.78
CA ASN A 68 -6.09 -2.19 14.23
C ASN A 68 -6.22 -0.66 14.05
N GLU A 69 -7.41 -0.13 14.29
CA GLU A 69 -7.71 1.31 14.12
C GLU A 69 -6.79 2.20 14.95
N VAL A 70 -6.52 1.85 16.21
CA VAL A 70 -5.71 2.69 17.12
C VAL A 70 -4.28 2.85 16.58
N HIS A 71 -3.70 1.76 16.08
CA HIS A 71 -2.35 1.78 15.54
C HIS A 71 -2.28 2.55 14.23
N TRP A 72 -3.23 2.35 13.31
CA TRP A 72 -3.33 3.12 12.08
C TRP A 72 -3.57 4.61 12.33
N ARG A 73 -4.45 4.94 13.28
CA ARG A 73 -4.69 6.33 13.68
C ARG A 73 -3.42 6.99 14.19
N ARG A 74 -2.64 6.30 15.02
CA ARG A 74 -1.32 6.78 15.49
C ARG A 74 -0.37 7.04 14.31
N VAL A 75 -0.26 6.13 13.36
CA VAL A 75 0.61 6.27 12.18
C VAL A 75 0.19 7.48 11.34
N LEU A 76 -1.09 7.60 10.99
CA LEU A 76 -1.60 8.69 10.17
C LEU A 76 -1.52 10.06 10.88
N SER A 77 -1.83 10.13 12.18
CA SER A 77 -1.70 11.37 12.97
C SER A 77 -0.27 11.88 13.01
N ARG A 78 0.72 10.98 13.21
CA ARG A 78 2.14 11.36 13.18
C ARG A 78 2.57 11.94 11.83
N LEU A 79 2.01 11.51 10.71
CA LEU A 79 2.30 12.10 9.40
C LEU A 79 1.80 13.56 9.35
N VAL A 80 0.58 13.81 9.84
CA VAL A 80 0.00 15.16 9.92
C VAL A 80 0.82 16.06 10.85
N GLU A 81 1.18 15.57 12.05
CA GLU A 81 2.01 16.27 13.04
C GLU A 81 3.39 16.66 12.47
N ARG A 82 3.94 15.83 11.56
CA ARG A 82 5.20 16.09 10.85
C ARG A 82 5.03 17.03 9.65
N GLY A 83 3.86 17.64 9.49
CA GLY A 83 3.58 18.66 8.47
C GLY A 83 3.11 18.11 7.13
N MET A 84 2.69 16.85 7.03
CA MET A 84 2.08 16.32 5.81
C MET A 84 0.78 17.04 5.47
N HIS A 85 0.67 17.49 4.23
CA HIS A 85 -0.55 18.13 3.71
C HIS A 85 -0.66 17.99 2.19
N GLY A 86 -1.82 18.41 1.62
CA GLY A 86 -2.04 18.45 0.17
C GLY A 86 -2.44 17.12 -0.48
N VAL A 87 -2.76 16.09 0.33
CA VAL A 87 -3.11 14.74 -0.16
C VAL A 87 -4.40 14.78 -0.99
N LYS A 88 -4.36 14.20 -2.19
CA LYS A 88 -5.47 14.11 -3.16
C LYS A 88 -6.06 12.72 -3.27
N LEU A 89 -5.28 11.69 -2.92
CA LEU A 89 -5.69 10.30 -2.99
C LEU A 89 -4.96 9.47 -1.95
N ILE A 90 -5.68 8.55 -1.32
CA ILE A 90 -5.10 7.49 -0.47
C ILE A 90 -5.35 6.15 -1.15
N VAL A 91 -4.30 5.35 -1.30
CA VAL A 91 -4.35 3.99 -1.84
C VAL A 91 -3.93 3.01 -0.77
N SER A 92 -4.75 1.99 -0.52
CA SER A 92 -4.46 0.96 0.49
C SER A 92 -5.23 -0.33 0.22
N ASP A 93 -4.98 -1.38 1.00
CA ASP A 93 -5.92 -2.50 1.09
C ASP A 93 -7.19 -2.09 1.88
N SER A 94 -8.22 -2.91 1.78
CA SER A 94 -9.48 -2.74 2.50
C SER A 94 -9.39 -3.45 3.86
N HIS A 95 -8.79 -2.77 4.84
CA HIS A 95 -8.74 -3.20 6.22
C HIS A 95 -9.61 -2.27 7.08
N ASP A 96 -10.53 -2.83 7.89
CA ASP A 96 -11.52 -2.05 8.63
C ASP A 96 -10.88 -1.04 9.59
N GLY A 97 -9.82 -1.44 10.30
CA GLY A 97 -9.09 -0.55 11.19
C GLY A 97 -8.42 0.62 10.46
N LEU A 98 -7.87 0.37 9.26
CA LEU A 98 -7.30 1.43 8.42
C LEU A 98 -8.38 2.36 7.86
N ARG A 99 -9.54 1.81 7.46
CA ARG A 99 -10.68 2.59 7.01
C ARG A 99 -11.13 3.58 8.07
N ALA A 100 -11.40 3.10 9.28
CA ALA A 100 -11.82 3.94 10.41
C ALA A 100 -10.76 5.00 10.78
N ALA A 101 -9.49 4.61 10.81
CA ALA A 101 -8.39 5.52 11.10
C ALA A 101 -8.26 6.63 10.04
N ARG A 102 -8.38 6.28 8.76
CA ARG A 102 -8.33 7.24 7.65
C ARG A 102 -9.47 8.24 7.71
N GLU A 103 -10.72 7.76 7.89
CA GLU A 103 -11.90 8.63 7.99
C GLU A 103 -11.80 9.62 9.16
N ALA A 104 -11.19 9.19 10.27
CA ALA A 104 -11.01 10.04 11.44
C ALA A 104 -9.83 11.03 11.32
N THR A 105 -8.73 10.66 10.63
CA THR A 105 -7.49 11.46 10.60
C THR A 105 -7.36 12.30 9.34
N LEU A 106 -7.86 11.79 8.22
CA LEU A 106 -7.76 12.37 6.87
C LEU A 106 -9.14 12.42 6.20
N PRO A 107 -10.15 13.09 6.83
CA PRO A 107 -11.51 13.11 6.31
C PRO A 107 -11.60 13.79 4.95
N GLY A 108 -12.51 13.27 4.11
CA GLY A 108 -12.81 13.87 2.80
C GLY A 108 -11.78 13.61 1.70
N ILE A 109 -10.65 12.92 2.00
CA ILE A 109 -9.70 12.55 0.97
C ILE A 109 -10.20 11.28 0.25
N PRO A 110 -10.29 11.30 -1.11
CA PRO A 110 -10.66 10.13 -1.90
C PRO A 110 -9.79 8.93 -1.57
N TRP A 111 -10.42 7.75 -1.54
CA TRP A 111 -9.74 6.48 -1.32
C TRP A 111 -9.91 5.55 -2.51
N GLN A 112 -8.88 4.76 -2.76
CA GLN A 112 -8.86 3.71 -3.75
C GLN A 112 -8.27 2.45 -3.15
N ARG A 113 -8.92 1.32 -3.39
CA ARG A 113 -8.33 0.04 -3.01
C ARG A 113 -7.16 -0.33 -3.90
N CYS A 114 -6.10 -0.87 -3.30
CA CYS A 114 -4.91 -1.30 -4.00
C CYS A 114 -5.23 -2.42 -5.00
N GLN A 115 -4.88 -2.22 -6.26
CA GLN A 115 -5.10 -3.18 -7.35
C GLN A 115 -4.41 -4.52 -7.09
N MET A 116 -3.20 -4.50 -6.52
CA MET A 116 -2.44 -5.72 -6.20
C MET A 116 -3.19 -6.58 -5.18
N HIS A 117 -3.66 -5.98 -4.10
CA HIS A 117 -4.43 -6.68 -3.08
C HIS A 117 -5.78 -7.17 -3.60
N LEU A 118 -6.48 -6.39 -4.43
CA LEU A 118 -7.69 -6.85 -5.10
C LEU A 118 -7.43 -8.12 -5.95
N GLN A 119 -6.38 -8.14 -6.75
CA GLN A 119 -6.01 -9.32 -7.54
C GLN A 119 -5.66 -10.53 -6.67
N GLN A 120 -4.89 -10.33 -5.60
CA GLN A 120 -4.52 -11.41 -4.67
C GLN A 120 -5.74 -11.95 -3.93
N ASN A 121 -6.61 -11.07 -3.45
CA ASN A 121 -7.81 -11.46 -2.72
C ASN A 121 -8.78 -12.23 -3.64
N ALA A 122 -8.97 -11.79 -4.90
CA ALA A 122 -9.78 -12.53 -5.88
C ALA A 122 -9.29 -13.98 -6.06
N GLN A 123 -7.97 -14.20 -6.08
CA GLN A 123 -7.39 -15.54 -6.25
C GLN A 123 -7.74 -16.51 -5.12
N ALA A 124 -8.06 -16.02 -3.92
CA ALA A 124 -8.49 -16.84 -2.79
C ALA A 124 -9.89 -17.45 -3.01
N TYR A 125 -10.72 -16.83 -3.86
CA TYR A 125 -12.06 -17.31 -4.21
C TYR A 125 -12.06 -18.26 -5.40
N VAL A 126 -10.92 -18.45 -6.10
CA VAL A 126 -10.82 -19.36 -7.25
C VAL A 126 -10.66 -20.79 -6.76
N THR A 127 -11.71 -21.59 -6.88
CA THR A 127 -11.73 -22.98 -6.39
C THR A 127 -10.96 -23.95 -7.29
N LYS A 128 -10.86 -23.68 -8.61
CA LYS A 128 -10.16 -24.53 -9.59
C LYS A 128 -8.82 -23.91 -9.98
N ALA A 129 -7.71 -24.56 -9.64
CA ALA A 129 -6.37 -24.04 -9.90
C ALA A 129 -6.14 -23.66 -11.38
N GLY A 130 -6.70 -24.41 -12.33
CA GLY A 130 -6.57 -24.15 -13.77
C GLY A 130 -7.22 -22.83 -14.23
N LEU A 131 -8.18 -22.27 -13.45
CA LEU A 131 -8.82 -20.99 -13.76
C LEU A 131 -8.06 -19.77 -13.24
N LYS A 132 -7.06 -19.93 -12.38
CA LYS A 132 -6.36 -18.81 -11.74
C LYS A 132 -5.75 -17.82 -12.73
N ALA A 133 -5.13 -18.32 -13.79
CA ALA A 133 -4.51 -17.49 -14.80
C ALA A 133 -5.56 -16.72 -15.63
N GLU A 134 -6.65 -17.39 -15.98
CA GLU A 134 -7.76 -16.81 -16.73
C GLU A 134 -8.46 -15.71 -15.91
N VAL A 135 -8.84 -16.00 -14.65
CA VAL A 135 -9.42 -15.02 -13.73
C VAL A 135 -8.50 -13.80 -13.55
N ALA A 136 -7.20 -14.02 -13.37
CA ALA A 136 -6.24 -12.93 -13.27
C ALA A 136 -6.17 -12.08 -14.54
N SER A 137 -6.32 -12.70 -15.72
CA SER A 137 -6.36 -11.98 -17.00
C SER A 137 -7.63 -11.17 -17.14
N ASP A 138 -8.79 -11.75 -16.81
CA ASP A 138 -10.08 -11.07 -16.90
C ASP A 138 -10.15 -9.86 -15.96
N ILE A 139 -9.71 -10.01 -14.70
CA ILE A 139 -9.63 -8.88 -13.75
C ILE A 139 -8.67 -7.80 -14.27
N ARG A 140 -7.53 -8.18 -14.86
CA ARG A 140 -6.61 -7.20 -15.46
C ARG A 140 -7.26 -6.43 -16.59
N SER A 141 -8.15 -7.03 -17.40
CA SER A 141 -8.84 -6.31 -18.45
C SER A 141 -9.69 -5.16 -17.90
N VAL A 142 -10.37 -5.37 -16.75
CA VAL A 142 -11.12 -4.33 -16.04
C VAL A 142 -10.18 -3.19 -15.61
N PHE A 143 -9.02 -3.52 -15.04
CA PHE A 143 -8.05 -2.53 -14.59
C PHE A 143 -7.34 -1.76 -15.71
N HIS A 144 -7.36 -2.28 -16.94
CA HIS A 144 -6.80 -1.60 -18.13
C HIS A 144 -7.84 -0.80 -18.91
N ALA A 145 -9.10 -0.78 -18.48
CA ALA A 145 -10.14 0.01 -19.13
C ALA A 145 -9.74 1.48 -19.26
N GLY A 146 -10.10 2.08 -20.39
CA GLY A 146 -9.82 3.49 -20.68
C GLY A 146 -10.77 4.46 -19.96
N SER A 147 -12.00 4.00 -19.65
CA SER A 147 -13.02 4.80 -18.99
C SER A 147 -13.72 4.04 -17.88
N LEU A 148 -14.44 4.77 -17.01
CA LEU A 148 -15.27 4.18 -15.95
C LEU A 148 -16.40 3.32 -16.54
N GLU A 149 -17.03 3.78 -17.61
CA GLU A 149 -18.11 3.06 -18.28
C GLU A 149 -17.61 1.73 -18.85
N GLU A 150 -16.43 1.75 -19.48
CA GLU A 150 -15.80 0.54 -20.00
C GLU A 150 -15.41 -0.42 -18.84
N ALA A 151 -14.84 0.10 -17.75
CA ALA A 151 -14.49 -0.70 -16.57
C ALA A 151 -15.72 -1.39 -15.97
N LYS A 152 -16.83 -0.67 -15.84
CA LYS A 152 -18.09 -1.24 -15.34
C LYS A 152 -18.65 -2.30 -16.29
N ARG A 153 -18.63 -2.05 -17.61
CA ARG A 153 -19.07 -3.03 -18.61
C ARG A 153 -18.23 -4.31 -18.58
N LEU A 154 -16.90 -4.16 -18.51
CA LEU A 154 -16.01 -5.30 -18.42
C LEU A 154 -16.20 -6.08 -17.12
N LEU A 155 -16.36 -5.39 -15.99
CA LEU A 155 -16.64 -6.04 -14.71
C LEU A 155 -17.94 -6.85 -14.78
N ALA A 156 -19.02 -6.28 -15.30
CA ALA A 156 -20.29 -6.98 -15.44
C ALA A 156 -20.15 -8.25 -16.30
N ALA A 157 -19.43 -8.18 -17.41
CA ALA A 157 -19.18 -9.33 -18.27
C ALA A 157 -18.36 -10.44 -17.56
N VAL A 158 -17.35 -10.04 -16.77
CA VAL A 158 -16.53 -10.99 -15.99
C VAL A 158 -17.36 -11.63 -14.88
N VAL A 159 -18.18 -10.84 -14.16
CA VAL A 159 -19.10 -11.35 -13.12
C VAL A 159 -20.08 -12.35 -13.71
N GLU A 160 -20.71 -12.04 -14.84
CA GLU A 160 -21.63 -12.96 -15.54
C GLU A 160 -20.92 -14.25 -15.95
N LYS A 161 -19.73 -14.16 -16.55
CA LYS A 161 -18.91 -15.33 -16.95
C LYS A 161 -18.68 -16.32 -15.81
N TYR A 162 -18.45 -15.83 -14.59
CA TYR A 162 -18.14 -16.65 -13.43
C TYR A 162 -19.35 -16.94 -12.54
N SER A 163 -20.53 -16.35 -12.79
CA SER A 163 -21.70 -16.45 -11.94
C SER A 163 -22.17 -17.88 -11.68
N THR A 164 -22.07 -18.78 -12.67
CA THR A 164 -22.51 -20.19 -12.57
C THR A 164 -21.42 -21.11 -12.07
N CYS A 165 -20.16 -20.91 -12.48
CA CYS A 165 -19.08 -21.85 -12.20
C CYS A 165 -18.18 -21.45 -11.01
N GLN A 166 -18.21 -20.19 -10.60
CA GLN A 166 -17.43 -19.61 -9.49
C GLN A 166 -18.27 -18.53 -8.77
N ALA A 167 -19.50 -18.86 -8.36
CA ALA A 167 -20.48 -17.88 -7.83
C ALA A 167 -19.94 -17.00 -6.69
N LYS A 168 -19.14 -17.56 -5.77
CA LYS A 168 -18.51 -16.78 -4.68
C LYS A 168 -17.50 -15.78 -5.19
N LEU A 169 -16.72 -16.12 -6.23
CA LEU A 169 -15.78 -15.19 -6.87
C LEU A 169 -16.55 -14.08 -7.59
N ALA A 170 -17.60 -14.41 -8.32
CA ALA A 170 -18.43 -13.44 -9.04
C ALA A 170 -19.03 -12.40 -8.07
N ALA A 171 -19.68 -12.85 -7.00
CA ALA A 171 -20.22 -11.97 -5.97
C ALA A 171 -19.13 -11.10 -5.32
N TRP A 172 -17.98 -11.71 -4.98
CA TRP A 172 -16.87 -10.96 -4.40
C TRP A 172 -16.33 -9.89 -5.35
N MET A 173 -16.22 -10.17 -6.65
CA MET A 173 -15.74 -9.19 -7.65
C MET A 173 -16.72 -8.04 -7.80
N GLU A 174 -18.02 -8.32 -7.85
CA GLU A 174 -19.09 -7.31 -7.94
C GLU A 174 -19.04 -6.33 -6.76
N ASP A 175 -18.83 -6.84 -5.54
CA ASP A 175 -18.82 -6.04 -4.32
C ASP A 175 -17.51 -5.25 -4.13
N ASN A 176 -16.36 -5.79 -4.57
CA ASN A 176 -15.05 -5.29 -4.16
C ASN A 176 -14.27 -4.56 -5.26
N ILE A 177 -14.41 -4.91 -6.53
CA ILE A 177 -13.66 -4.25 -7.60
C ILE A 177 -14.05 -2.78 -7.78
N PRO A 178 -15.30 -2.35 -7.55
CA PRO A 178 -15.68 -0.93 -7.62
C PRO A 178 -14.86 -0.01 -6.69
N ASP A 179 -14.32 -0.49 -5.59
CA ASP A 179 -13.42 0.25 -4.69
C ASP A 179 -12.15 0.77 -5.38
N TRP A 180 -11.79 0.20 -6.53
CA TRP A 180 -10.67 0.65 -7.35
C TRP A 180 -11.08 1.76 -8.34
N PHE A 181 -12.35 1.97 -8.63
CA PHE A 181 -12.82 2.89 -9.67
C PHE A 181 -12.55 4.37 -9.37
N THR A 182 -12.15 4.71 -8.17
CA THR A 182 -11.75 6.07 -7.79
C THR A 182 -10.67 6.65 -8.72
N VAL A 183 -9.81 5.80 -9.32
CA VAL A 183 -8.78 6.22 -10.29
C VAL A 183 -9.37 6.98 -11.48
N PHE A 184 -10.61 6.69 -11.87
CA PHE A 184 -11.26 7.34 -13.02
C PHE A 184 -11.70 8.78 -12.74
N SER A 185 -11.75 9.23 -11.48
CA SER A 185 -11.98 10.63 -11.13
C SER A 185 -10.76 11.53 -11.39
N PHE A 186 -9.60 10.94 -11.73
CA PHE A 186 -8.37 11.65 -12.02
C PHE A 186 -8.09 11.70 -13.53
N PRO A 187 -7.34 12.72 -14.01
CA PRO A 187 -6.93 12.82 -15.41
C PRO A 187 -6.21 11.57 -15.92
N GLU A 188 -6.45 11.19 -17.16
CA GLU A 188 -5.91 9.96 -17.76
C GLU A 188 -4.38 9.87 -17.66
N VAL A 189 -3.69 10.99 -17.87
CA VAL A 189 -2.22 11.10 -17.84
C VAL A 189 -1.61 10.68 -16.51
N VAL A 190 -2.34 10.79 -15.39
CA VAL A 190 -1.85 10.40 -14.06
C VAL A 190 -2.33 9.01 -13.63
N ARG A 191 -3.39 8.47 -14.23
CA ARG A 191 -4.01 7.21 -13.80
C ARG A 191 -3.04 6.03 -13.75
N GLN A 192 -2.11 5.93 -14.70
CA GLN A 192 -1.10 4.86 -14.74
C GLN A 192 -0.23 4.82 -13.46
N PHE A 193 0.03 5.96 -12.85
CA PHE A 193 0.83 6.08 -11.62
C PHE A 193 0.01 5.80 -10.36
N LEU A 194 -1.31 5.94 -10.45
CA LEU A 194 -2.27 5.64 -9.38
C LEU A 194 -2.70 4.16 -9.38
N ARG A 195 -2.41 3.44 -10.46
CA ARG A 195 -2.62 1.99 -10.60
C ARG A 195 -1.44 1.25 -9.97
N THR A 196 -1.42 1.07 -8.69
CA THR A 196 -0.33 0.76 -7.76
C THR A 196 0.50 -0.53 -7.96
N LYS A 197 0.46 -1.17 -9.10
CA LYS A 197 1.12 -2.47 -9.28
C LYS A 197 2.64 -2.46 -9.04
N ASN A 198 3.34 -1.40 -9.46
CA ASN A 198 4.81 -1.44 -9.50
C ASN A 198 5.49 -0.89 -8.24
N MET A 199 4.91 0.08 -7.55
CA MET A 199 5.57 0.75 -6.42
C MET A 199 5.52 -0.09 -5.15
N GLU A 200 4.32 -0.46 -4.70
CA GLU A 200 4.12 -1.28 -3.50
C GLU A 200 4.70 -2.68 -3.67
N GLU A 201 4.48 -3.31 -4.85
CA GLU A 201 5.04 -4.63 -5.15
C GLU A 201 6.57 -4.61 -5.08
N ASN A 202 7.22 -3.60 -5.67
CA ASN A 202 8.67 -3.47 -5.65
C ASN A 202 9.19 -3.20 -4.23
N LEU A 203 8.57 -2.30 -3.48
CA LEU A 203 8.91 -1.99 -2.09
C LEU A 203 8.79 -3.25 -1.22
N ASN A 204 7.64 -3.92 -1.27
CA ASN A 204 7.42 -5.16 -0.51
C ASN A 204 8.38 -6.28 -0.92
N LYS A 205 8.71 -6.41 -2.21
CA LYS A 205 9.67 -7.38 -2.71
C LYS A 205 11.08 -7.09 -2.16
N GLN A 206 11.51 -5.85 -2.16
CA GLN A 206 12.81 -5.46 -1.62
C GLN A 206 12.91 -5.72 -0.11
N ILE A 207 11.88 -5.35 0.66
CA ILE A 207 11.83 -5.62 2.10
C ILE A 207 11.84 -7.13 2.35
N LYS A 208 10.93 -7.88 1.71
CA LYS A 208 10.83 -9.33 1.88
C LYS A 208 12.09 -10.06 1.44
N SER A 209 12.79 -9.63 0.39
CA SER A 209 14.03 -10.28 -0.06
C SER A 209 15.14 -10.24 0.99
N ARG A 210 15.18 -9.18 1.82
CA ARG A 210 16.18 -8.98 2.87
C ARG A 210 15.72 -9.53 4.24
N THR A 211 14.40 -9.59 4.48
CA THR A 211 13.86 -10.09 5.76
C THR A 211 13.54 -11.57 5.77
N ARG A 212 13.27 -12.20 4.61
CA ARG A 212 12.88 -13.64 4.50
C ARG A 212 13.89 -14.62 5.04
N LEU A 213 15.18 -14.24 5.10
CA LEU A 213 16.25 -15.09 5.64
C LEU A 213 16.23 -15.11 7.17
N ILE A 214 15.43 -14.27 7.81
CA ILE A 214 15.31 -14.17 9.27
C ILE A 214 14.00 -14.85 9.68
N PRO A 215 14.05 -16.09 10.20
CA PRO A 215 12.83 -16.84 10.55
C PRO A 215 12.02 -16.13 11.65
N ALA A 216 12.71 -15.48 12.59
CA ALA A 216 12.12 -14.61 13.61
C ALA A 216 13.19 -13.62 14.11
N PHE A 217 12.81 -12.36 14.25
CA PHE A 217 13.68 -11.34 14.82
C PHE A 217 13.86 -11.55 16.32
N PRO A 218 15.04 -11.26 16.89
CA PRO A 218 15.28 -11.42 18.34
C PRO A 218 14.39 -10.51 19.20
N ASN A 219 13.95 -9.37 18.67
CA ASN A 219 13.00 -8.43 19.27
C ASN A 219 12.45 -7.46 18.21
N VAL A 220 11.42 -6.68 18.58
CA VAL A 220 10.79 -5.70 17.70
C VAL A 220 11.77 -4.57 17.31
N ALA A 221 12.67 -4.16 18.21
CA ALA A 221 13.66 -3.12 17.90
C ALA A 221 14.61 -3.55 16.76
N SER A 222 15.03 -4.83 16.74
CA SER A 222 15.87 -5.37 15.65
C SER A 222 15.10 -5.45 14.33
N LEU A 223 13.82 -5.80 14.35
CA LEU A 223 12.93 -5.76 13.19
C LEU A 223 12.85 -4.33 12.65
N MET A 224 12.51 -3.37 13.51
CA MET A 224 12.37 -1.96 13.14
C MET A 224 13.65 -1.35 12.60
N ARG A 225 14.81 -1.69 13.19
CA ARG A 225 16.12 -1.24 12.71
C ARG A 225 16.38 -1.69 11.29
N LEU A 226 16.20 -2.99 11.00
CA LEU A 226 16.46 -3.52 9.66
C LEU A 226 15.46 -2.95 8.63
N VAL A 227 14.17 -2.97 8.94
CA VAL A 227 13.16 -2.45 7.99
C VAL A 227 13.34 -0.95 7.76
N SER A 228 13.62 -0.17 8.81
CA SER A 228 13.90 1.26 8.66
C SER A 228 15.14 1.51 7.80
N ALA A 229 16.23 0.78 8.01
CA ALA A 229 17.45 0.93 7.21
C ALA A 229 17.23 0.62 5.72
N ILE A 230 16.46 -0.44 5.42
CA ILE A 230 16.05 -0.77 4.06
C ILE A 230 15.21 0.37 3.46
N CYS A 231 14.26 0.91 4.23
CA CYS A 231 13.39 1.98 3.79
C CYS A 231 14.14 3.31 3.58
N VAL A 232 15.15 3.62 4.38
CA VAL A 232 16.04 4.78 4.16
C VAL A 232 16.73 4.65 2.81
N GLU A 233 17.40 3.53 2.55
CA GLU A 233 18.11 3.27 1.29
C GLU A 233 17.17 3.43 0.08
N ILE A 234 15.96 2.85 0.14
CA ILE A 234 14.98 2.93 -0.94
C ILE A 234 14.44 4.37 -1.10
N SER A 235 14.18 5.07 0.01
CA SER A 235 13.67 6.43 -0.02
C SER A 235 14.69 7.40 -0.61
N ASP A 236 15.94 7.28 -0.22
CA ASP A 236 17.04 8.09 -0.75
C ASP A 236 17.18 7.89 -2.26
N ASP A 237 17.15 6.64 -2.76
CA ASP A 237 17.16 6.33 -4.18
C ASP A 237 15.95 6.94 -4.92
N TRP A 238 14.79 6.99 -4.29
CA TRP A 238 13.58 7.54 -4.88
C TRP A 238 13.55 9.07 -4.88
N GLU A 239 14.06 9.71 -3.84
CA GLU A 239 14.07 11.16 -3.67
C GLU A 239 15.20 11.82 -4.48
N THR A 240 16.35 11.14 -4.60
CA THR A 240 17.53 11.67 -5.34
C THR A 240 17.64 11.19 -6.78
N GLY A 241 16.77 10.25 -7.18
CA GLY A 241 16.77 9.67 -8.53
C GLY A 241 16.56 10.73 -9.63
N HIS A 242 17.27 10.58 -10.75
CA HIS A 242 17.17 11.50 -11.89
C HIS A 242 15.76 11.50 -12.54
N TYR A 243 14.96 10.44 -12.35
CA TYR A 243 13.66 10.29 -12.97
C TYR A 243 12.55 10.44 -11.95
N LYS A 244 11.68 11.42 -12.20
CA LYS A 244 10.43 11.57 -11.44
C LYS A 244 9.52 10.38 -11.69
N TYR A 245 8.89 9.88 -10.64
CA TYR A 245 7.90 8.82 -10.78
C TYR A 245 6.66 9.29 -11.51
N MET A 246 6.20 10.53 -11.24
CA MET A 246 5.04 11.14 -11.87
C MET A 246 5.40 12.51 -12.43
N CYS A 247 5.76 12.56 -13.73
CA CYS A 247 6.07 13.84 -14.40
C CYS A 247 4.83 14.76 -14.48
N ALA A 248 3.63 14.18 -14.60
CA ALA A 248 2.37 14.91 -14.69
C ALA A 248 1.76 15.25 -13.31
N ILE A 249 2.56 15.38 -12.26
CA ILE A 249 2.08 15.63 -10.89
C ILE A 249 1.23 16.90 -10.74
N LYS A 250 1.45 17.88 -11.61
CA LYS A 250 0.71 19.16 -11.60
C LYS A 250 -0.75 19.00 -12.01
N GLU A 251 -1.09 17.89 -12.65
CA GLU A 251 -2.46 17.56 -13.05
C GLU A 251 -3.29 16.95 -11.89
N LEU A 252 -2.68 16.68 -10.74
CA LEU A 252 -3.31 16.31 -9.49
C LEU A 252 -3.60 17.57 -8.65
#